data_dfbf72564490222f002ce857e2a6cc5a
#
_entry.id   dfbf72564490222f002ce857e2a6cc5a
#
_cell.length_a   1.000
_cell.length_b   1.000
_cell.length_c   1.000
_cell.angle_alpha   90.00
_cell.angle_beta   90.00
_cell.angle_gamma   90.00
#
_symmetry.space_group_name_H-M   'P 1'
#
loop_
_entity.id
_entity.type
_entity.pdbx_description
1 polymer ?
#
loop_
_entity_poly.entity_id
_entity_poly.type
_entity_poly.pdbx_seq_one_letter_code
_entity_poly.pdbx_strand_id
1 'polypeptide(L)'
;IITGVITRVEGKNVFIDLGKTEAILPPTEQIATETYREGDRIKCYIVEVKKTTKGPQIMISRTHPGLLKRLFELEVPEIFEGVVELKSVAREPGMRSKIAVYSRDENVDPVGACVGPKGQRVQHIVDELHDEKIDIVKWDEDPAIYIANSLSPAKVISVDVSEEEKSSYVVVPDYQLSLAIGKAGQNARLAAKLTNWKIDIKSETQ
;
A
#
# COMPACT_ATOMS: atom_id res chain seq x y z
N ILE A 1 -6.79 4.88 -12.48
CA ILE A 1 -6.07 3.68 -13.01
C ILE A 1 -6.35 3.49 -14.47
N ILE A 2 -5.30 3.10 -15.17
CA ILE A 2 -5.39 2.69 -16.57
C ILE A 2 -4.76 1.30 -16.71
N THR A 3 -5.28 0.54 -17.68
CA THR A 3 -4.69 -0.73 -18.09
C THR A 3 -4.18 -0.56 -19.52
N GLY A 4 -2.97 -0.97 -19.77
CA GLY A 4 -2.39 -0.90 -21.10
C GLY A 4 -1.44 -2.04 -21.38
N VAL A 5 -0.97 -2.09 -22.63
CA VAL A 5 -0.05 -3.12 -23.11
C VAL A 5 1.31 -2.48 -23.37
N ILE A 6 2.37 -3.09 -22.87
CA ILE A 6 3.72 -2.62 -23.13
C ILE A 6 4.04 -2.81 -24.61
N THR A 7 4.38 -1.71 -25.30
CA THR A 7 4.68 -1.72 -26.72
C THR A 7 6.17 -1.80 -27.00
N ARG A 8 6.96 -1.15 -26.17
CA ARG A 8 8.43 -1.15 -26.32
C ARG A 8 9.11 -0.69 -25.04
N VAL A 9 10.38 -1.03 -24.94
CA VAL A 9 11.27 -0.52 -23.91
C VAL A 9 12.43 0.16 -24.62
N GLU A 10 12.59 1.46 -24.44
CA GLU A 10 13.68 2.23 -25.04
C GLU A 10 14.55 2.83 -23.93
N GLY A 11 15.81 2.40 -23.88
CA GLY A 11 16.68 2.72 -22.77
C GLY A 11 16.09 2.14 -21.48
N LYS A 12 15.77 3.01 -20.52
CA LYS A 12 15.13 2.61 -19.27
C LYS A 12 13.65 2.99 -19.22
N ASN A 13 13.11 3.60 -20.26
CA ASN A 13 11.70 3.99 -20.32
C ASN A 13 10.86 2.87 -20.90
N VAL A 14 9.70 2.63 -20.28
CA VAL A 14 8.71 1.67 -20.75
C VAL A 14 7.54 2.45 -21.35
N PHE A 15 7.14 2.07 -22.57
CA PHE A 15 6.04 2.69 -23.29
C PHE A 15 4.84 1.77 -23.31
N ILE A 16 3.68 2.32 -23.02
CA ILE A 16 2.44 1.57 -22.85
C ILE A 16 1.36 2.14 -23.73
N ASP A 17 0.74 1.28 -24.54
CA ASP A 17 -0.38 1.63 -25.40
C ASP A 17 -1.68 1.62 -24.62
N LEU A 18 -2.38 2.76 -24.64
CA LEU A 18 -3.68 2.93 -23.99
C LEU A 18 -4.84 2.90 -24.99
N GLY A 19 -4.57 2.53 -26.25
CA GLY A 19 -5.56 2.51 -27.33
C GLY A 19 -5.46 3.74 -28.22
N LYS A 20 -5.79 4.92 -27.70
CA LYS A 20 -5.76 6.18 -28.47
C LYS A 20 -4.47 6.96 -28.30
N THR A 21 -3.72 6.68 -27.26
CA THR A 21 -2.50 7.40 -26.92
C THR A 21 -1.51 6.47 -26.24
N GLU A 22 -0.28 6.93 -26.15
CA GLU A 22 0.81 6.19 -25.52
C GLU A 22 1.20 6.86 -24.21
N ALA A 23 1.42 6.06 -23.17
CA ALA A 23 1.90 6.53 -21.88
C ALA A 23 3.35 6.13 -21.67
N ILE A 24 4.04 6.86 -20.81
CA ILE A 24 5.44 6.63 -20.47
C ILE A 24 5.54 6.26 -18.99
N LEU A 25 6.22 5.13 -18.72
CA LEU A 25 6.58 4.69 -17.38
C LEU A 25 8.09 4.89 -17.21
N PRO A 26 8.51 6.05 -16.65
CA PRO A 26 9.94 6.33 -16.51
C PRO A 26 10.60 5.48 -15.42
N PRO A 27 11.92 5.34 -15.42
CA PRO A 27 12.64 4.50 -14.46
C PRO A 27 12.32 4.80 -13.00
N THR A 28 12.12 6.07 -12.66
CA THR A 28 11.79 6.50 -11.28
C THR A 28 10.43 6.02 -10.80
N GLU A 29 9.54 5.66 -11.73
CA GLU A 29 8.18 5.20 -11.44
C GLU A 29 8.01 3.70 -11.67
N GLN A 30 9.08 2.99 -11.94
CA GLN A 30 9.10 1.53 -12.12
C GLN A 30 9.42 0.84 -10.79
N ILE A 31 8.80 -0.32 -10.58
CA ILE A 31 9.12 -1.18 -9.45
C ILE A 31 10.41 -1.93 -9.78
N ALA A 32 11.43 -1.78 -8.93
CA ALA A 32 12.75 -2.33 -9.17
C ALA A 32 12.77 -3.87 -9.34
N THR A 33 11.83 -4.54 -8.68
CA THR A 33 11.73 -6.00 -8.73
C THR A 33 10.93 -6.52 -9.92
N GLU A 34 10.27 -5.63 -10.67
CA GLU A 34 9.47 -6.02 -11.84
C GLU A 34 10.31 -6.03 -13.12
N THR A 35 9.98 -6.98 -14.00
CA THR A 35 10.52 -7.03 -15.36
C THR A 35 9.42 -6.63 -16.34
N TYR A 36 9.71 -5.64 -17.17
CA TYR A 36 8.74 -5.13 -18.14
C TYR A 36 9.07 -5.68 -19.53
N ARG A 37 8.12 -6.40 -20.13
CA ARG A 37 8.29 -7.04 -21.42
C ARG A 37 7.24 -6.58 -22.40
N GLU A 38 7.65 -6.42 -23.66
CA GLU A 38 6.73 -6.13 -24.75
C GLU A 38 5.60 -7.17 -24.79
N GLY A 39 4.36 -6.68 -24.90
CA GLY A 39 3.17 -7.54 -24.93
C GLY A 39 2.51 -7.75 -23.56
N ASP A 40 3.19 -7.45 -22.48
CA ASP A 40 2.62 -7.58 -21.13
C ASP A 40 1.55 -6.52 -20.89
N ARG A 41 0.46 -6.95 -20.25
CA ARG A 41 -0.62 -6.06 -19.82
C ARG A 41 -0.38 -5.65 -18.38
N ILE A 42 -0.37 -4.35 -18.12
CA ILE A 42 -0.15 -3.82 -16.76
C ILE A 42 -1.15 -2.74 -16.41
N LYS A 43 -1.38 -2.58 -15.10
CA LYS A 43 -2.17 -1.49 -14.53
C LYS A 43 -1.24 -0.45 -13.95
N CYS A 44 -1.53 0.81 -14.20
CA CYS A 44 -0.73 1.93 -13.75
C CYS A 44 -1.60 3.05 -13.22
N TYR A 45 -0.98 3.91 -12.43
CA TYR A 45 -1.59 5.13 -11.91
C TYR A 45 -1.13 6.32 -12.76
N ILE A 46 -2.07 7.17 -13.17
CA ILE A 46 -1.74 8.38 -13.93
C ILE A 46 -1.23 9.42 -12.95
N VAL A 47 0.03 9.82 -13.12
CA VAL A 47 0.66 10.84 -12.27
C VAL A 47 0.43 12.23 -12.85
N GLU A 48 0.62 12.37 -14.16
CA GLU A 48 0.58 13.67 -14.81
C GLU A 48 0.22 13.52 -16.28
N VAL A 49 -0.52 14.50 -16.80
CA VAL A 49 -0.77 14.63 -18.23
C VAL A 49 -0.21 15.97 -18.67
N LYS A 50 0.83 15.95 -19.51
CA LYS A 50 1.45 17.16 -20.07
C LYS A 50 0.97 17.38 -21.48
N LYS A 51 0.66 18.64 -21.81
CA LYS A 51 0.39 19.03 -23.20
C LYS A 51 1.70 19.36 -23.88
N THR A 52 1.98 18.69 -24.98
CA THR A 52 3.18 18.96 -25.80
C THR A 52 2.75 19.34 -27.21
N THR A 53 3.70 19.84 -28.02
CA THR A 53 3.46 20.18 -29.42
C THR A 53 3.03 18.97 -30.25
N LYS A 54 3.36 17.76 -29.79
CA LYS A 54 3.01 16.51 -30.46
C LYS A 54 1.75 15.84 -29.89
N GLY A 55 1.04 16.52 -28.98
CA GLY A 55 -0.13 15.99 -28.31
C GLY A 55 0.08 15.76 -26.82
N PRO A 56 -0.89 15.16 -26.11
CA PRO A 56 -0.75 14.91 -24.67
C PRO A 56 0.29 13.81 -24.40
N GLN A 57 1.13 14.06 -23.40
CA GLN A 57 2.06 13.06 -22.86
C GLN A 57 1.57 12.61 -21.50
N ILE A 58 1.30 11.32 -21.34
CA ILE A 58 0.77 10.75 -20.11
C ILE A 58 1.91 10.08 -19.36
N MET A 59 2.17 10.57 -18.14
CA MET A 59 3.15 9.99 -17.24
C MET A 59 2.43 9.09 -16.25
N ILE A 60 2.89 7.87 -16.12
CA ILE A 60 2.28 6.85 -15.26
C ILE A 60 3.27 6.27 -14.27
N SER A 61 2.75 5.62 -13.24
CA SER A 61 3.54 5.08 -12.14
C SER A 61 3.05 3.71 -11.71
N ARG A 62 4.00 2.86 -11.34
CA ARG A 62 3.76 1.59 -10.65
C ARG A 62 4.16 1.67 -9.18
N THR A 63 4.84 2.73 -8.76
CA THR A 63 5.35 2.90 -7.38
C THR A 63 4.47 3.80 -6.53
N HIS A 64 3.60 4.59 -7.12
CA HIS A 64 2.79 5.57 -6.40
C HIS A 64 1.80 4.88 -5.46
N PRO A 65 1.66 5.38 -4.20
CA PRO A 65 0.66 4.82 -3.26
C PRO A 65 -0.77 4.85 -3.78
N GLY A 66 -1.09 5.81 -4.65
CA GLY A 66 -2.41 5.92 -5.29
C GLY A 66 -2.78 4.71 -6.14
N LEU A 67 -1.79 4.00 -6.69
CA LEU A 67 -2.06 2.76 -7.43
C LEU A 67 -2.70 1.73 -6.50
N LEU A 68 -2.13 1.52 -5.32
CA LEU A 68 -2.65 0.56 -4.34
C LEU A 68 -4.06 0.94 -3.90
N LYS A 69 -4.29 2.21 -3.61
CA LYS A 69 -5.61 2.72 -3.24
C LYS A 69 -6.66 2.42 -4.32
N ARG A 70 -6.32 2.69 -5.59
CA ARG A 70 -7.24 2.45 -6.72
C ARG A 70 -7.48 0.98 -6.97
N LEU A 71 -6.47 0.13 -6.79
CA LEU A 71 -6.64 -1.32 -6.92
C LEU A 71 -7.64 -1.85 -5.89
N PHE A 72 -7.58 -1.36 -4.65
CA PHE A 72 -8.56 -1.74 -3.63
C PHE A 72 -9.96 -1.22 -3.96
N GLU A 73 -10.10 -0.02 -4.49
CA GLU A 73 -11.40 0.50 -4.93
C GLU A 73 -12.03 -0.37 -6.01
N LEU A 74 -11.24 -0.88 -6.93
CA LEU A 74 -11.71 -1.76 -8.00
C LEU A 74 -12.09 -3.16 -7.50
N GLU A 75 -11.33 -3.68 -6.54
CA GLU A 75 -11.50 -5.07 -6.06
C GLU A 75 -12.55 -5.19 -4.96
N VAL A 76 -12.73 -4.14 -4.14
CA VAL A 76 -13.58 -4.17 -2.94
C VAL A 76 -14.83 -3.31 -3.16
N PRO A 77 -16.01 -3.94 -3.39
CA PRO A 77 -17.24 -3.19 -3.63
C PRO A 77 -17.61 -2.23 -2.49
N GLU A 78 -17.35 -2.63 -1.25
CA GLU A 78 -17.65 -1.80 -0.08
C GLU A 78 -16.83 -0.51 -0.04
N ILE A 79 -15.64 -0.51 -0.62
CA ILE A 79 -14.83 0.71 -0.77
C ILE A 79 -15.41 1.58 -1.88
N PHE A 80 -15.74 0.99 -3.01
CA PHE A 80 -16.33 1.70 -4.14
C PHE A 80 -17.64 2.40 -3.75
N GLU A 81 -18.46 1.71 -2.96
CA GLU A 81 -19.75 2.23 -2.47
C GLU A 81 -19.61 3.24 -1.34
N GLY A 82 -18.42 3.40 -0.77
CA GLY A 82 -18.15 4.37 0.30
C GLY A 82 -18.48 3.88 1.71
N VAL A 83 -18.86 2.64 1.90
CA VAL A 83 -19.11 2.03 3.23
C VAL A 83 -17.80 1.84 3.98
N VAL A 84 -16.79 1.32 3.29
CA VAL A 84 -15.44 1.15 3.83
C VAL A 84 -14.56 2.26 3.26
N GLU A 85 -13.85 2.95 4.15
CA GLU A 85 -12.89 3.99 3.78
C GLU A 85 -11.46 3.46 3.91
N LEU A 86 -10.64 3.77 2.92
CA LEU A 86 -9.19 3.57 3.01
C LEU A 86 -8.60 4.85 3.57
N LYS A 87 -8.20 4.81 4.84
CA LYS A 87 -7.74 5.98 5.61
C LYS A 87 -6.30 6.39 5.32
N SER A 88 -5.42 5.41 5.08
CA SER A 88 -4.00 5.67 4.89
C SER A 88 -3.34 4.52 4.12
N VAL A 89 -2.26 4.84 3.44
CA VAL A 89 -1.43 3.88 2.71
C VAL A 89 0.03 4.17 3.01
N ALA A 90 0.78 3.14 3.37
CA ALA A 90 2.24 3.19 3.43
C ALA A 90 2.78 2.09 2.53
N ARG A 91 3.65 2.44 1.60
CA ARG A 91 4.07 1.51 0.56
C ARG A 91 5.59 1.52 0.33
N GLU A 92 6.18 0.32 0.32
CA GLU A 92 7.51 0.08 -0.22
C GLU A 92 7.32 -0.79 -1.48
N PRO A 93 7.34 -0.16 -2.67
CA PRO A 93 6.96 -0.84 -3.91
C PRO A 93 7.76 -2.10 -4.18
N GLY A 94 7.06 -3.16 -4.58
CA GLY A 94 7.67 -4.47 -4.85
C GLY A 94 8.03 -5.28 -3.62
N MET A 95 7.90 -4.69 -2.44
CA MET A 95 8.31 -5.32 -1.19
C MET A 95 7.12 -5.59 -0.28
N ARG A 96 6.63 -4.56 0.39
CA ARG A 96 5.52 -4.66 1.34
C ARG A 96 4.79 -3.33 1.44
N SER A 97 3.50 -3.41 1.71
CA SER A 97 2.65 -2.25 1.93
C SER A 97 1.69 -2.51 3.09
N LYS A 98 1.23 -1.43 3.69
CA LYS A 98 0.16 -1.46 4.70
C LYS A 98 -0.91 -0.49 4.30
N ILE A 99 -2.17 -0.90 4.44
CA ILE A 99 -3.31 -0.01 4.28
C ILE A 99 -4.12 0.03 5.57
N ALA A 100 -4.67 1.20 5.90
CA ALA A 100 -5.54 1.36 7.05
C ALA A 100 -6.97 1.57 6.56
N VAL A 101 -7.91 0.77 7.06
CA VAL A 101 -9.30 0.77 6.62
C VAL A 101 -10.26 0.97 7.79
N TYR A 102 -11.37 1.61 7.50
CA TYR A 102 -12.41 1.94 8.48
C TYR A 102 -13.78 1.71 7.85
N SER A 103 -14.75 1.22 8.63
CA SER A 103 -16.12 1.07 8.16
C SER A 103 -17.04 2.09 8.83
N ARG A 104 -17.88 2.72 8.02
CA ARG A 104 -18.94 3.61 8.52
C ARG A 104 -20.14 2.83 9.06
N ASP A 105 -20.25 1.56 8.68
CA ASP A 105 -21.31 0.65 9.12
C ASP A 105 -20.72 -0.33 10.14
N GLU A 106 -21.26 -0.32 11.36
CA GLU A 106 -20.81 -1.20 12.44
C GLU A 106 -20.95 -2.69 12.11
N ASN A 107 -21.87 -3.03 11.18
CA ASN A 107 -22.12 -4.40 10.78
C ASN A 107 -21.19 -4.90 9.70
N VAL A 108 -20.34 -4.02 9.16
CA VAL A 108 -19.36 -4.37 8.13
C VAL A 108 -17.97 -4.39 8.72
N ASP A 109 -17.28 -5.51 8.62
CA ASP A 109 -15.87 -5.64 9.01
C ASP A 109 -15.00 -5.09 7.89
N PRO A 110 -14.31 -3.96 8.10
CA PRO A 110 -13.53 -3.35 7.04
C PRO A 110 -12.33 -4.20 6.60
N VAL A 111 -11.68 -4.88 7.52
CA VAL A 111 -10.55 -5.77 7.22
C VAL A 111 -11.04 -6.99 6.43
N GLY A 112 -12.10 -7.63 6.92
CA GLY A 112 -12.69 -8.79 6.23
C GLY A 112 -13.17 -8.47 4.83
N ALA A 113 -13.74 -7.28 4.62
CA ALA A 113 -14.19 -6.83 3.29
C ALA A 113 -13.02 -6.72 2.31
N CYS A 114 -11.88 -6.20 2.77
CA CYS A 114 -10.69 -6.03 1.93
C CYS A 114 -9.95 -7.35 1.68
N VAL A 115 -9.92 -8.24 2.65
CA VAL A 115 -9.30 -9.57 2.51
C VAL A 115 -10.11 -10.42 1.54
N GLY A 116 -11.44 -10.41 1.70
CA GLY A 116 -12.35 -11.20 0.89
C GLY A 116 -12.42 -12.67 1.29
N PRO A 117 -13.37 -13.44 0.72
CA PRO A 117 -13.48 -14.87 0.99
C PRO A 117 -12.18 -15.60 0.66
N LYS A 118 -11.65 -16.35 1.63
CA LYS A 118 -10.39 -17.10 1.49
C LYS A 118 -9.21 -16.25 1.05
N GLY A 119 -9.25 -14.95 1.35
CA GLY A 119 -8.17 -14.02 0.98
C GLY A 119 -8.13 -13.65 -0.50
N GLN A 120 -9.18 -13.94 -1.27
CA GLN A 120 -9.17 -13.76 -2.73
C GLN A 120 -9.01 -12.32 -3.17
N ARG A 121 -9.65 -11.37 -2.49
CA ARG A 121 -9.59 -9.96 -2.90
C ARG A 121 -8.18 -9.38 -2.76
N VAL A 122 -7.57 -9.57 -1.59
CA VAL A 122 -6.20 -9.09 -1.35
C VAL A 122 -5.21 -9.84 -2.23
N GLN A 123 -5.43 -11.14 -2.47
CA GLN A 123 -4.55 -11.94 -3.33
C GLN A 123 -4.53 -11.45 -4.77
N HIS A 124 -5.68 -11.05 -5.32
CA HIS A 124 -5.73 -10.47 -6.67
C HIS A 124 -4.84 -9.23 -6.79
N ILE A 125 -4.81 -8.42 -5.74
CA ILE A 125 -3.97 -7.21 -5.74
C ILE A 125 -2.50 -7.57 -5.58
N VAL A 126 -2.18 -8.51 -4.71
CA VAL A 126 -0.81 -9.02 -4.53
C VAL A 126 -0.29 -9.57 -5.86
N ASP A 127 -1.12 -10.32 -6.59
CA ASP A 127 -0.75 -10.88 -7.89
C ASP A 127 -0.51 -9.80 -8.94
N GLU A 128 -1.37 -8.77 -8.99
CA GLU A 128 -1.20 -7.65 -9.92
C GLU A 128 0.12 -6.90 -9.65
N LEU A 129 0.53 -6.81 -8.41
CA LEU A 129 1.76 -6.13 -8.00
C LEU A 129 2.98 -7.07 -7.92
N HIS A 130 2.86 -8.26 -8.52
CA HIS A 130 3.94 -9.25 -8.61
C HIS A 130 4.56 -9.58 -7.25
N ASP A 131 3.69 -10.07 -6.34
CA ASP A 131 4.06 -10.56 -5.00
C ASP A 131 4.46 -9.49 -3.98
N GLU A 132 4.04 -8.24 -4.18
CA GLU A 132 4.15 -7.22 -3.13
C GLU A 132 3.22 -7.61 -1.98
N LYS A 133 3.76 -7.80 -0.78
CA LYS A 133 2.97 -8.20 0.40
C LYS A 133 2.14 -7.03 0.90
N ILE A 134 0.91 -7.31 1.32
CA ILE A 134 -0.02 -6.27 1.77
C ILE A 134 -0.61 -6.64 3.13
N ASP A 135 -0.41 -5.77 4.12
CA ASP A 135 -1.05 -5.87 5.43
C ASP A 135 -2.25 -4.93 5.47
N ILE A 136 -3.40 -5.49 5.82
CA ILE A 136 -4.63 -4.71 5.97
C ILE A 136 -4.84 -4.45 7.45
N VAL A 137 -4.81 -3.16 7.83
CA VAL A 137 -4.83 -2.70 9.21
C VAL A 137 -6.17 -2.02 9.50
N LYS A 138 -6.78 -2.37 10.62
CA LYS A 138 -7.99 -1.68 11.06
C LYS A 138 -7.62 -0.32 11.64
N TRP A 139 -8.12 0.75 11.01
CA TRP A 139 -7.97 2.09 11.54
C TRP A 139 -8.80 2.26 12.81
N ASP A 140 -8.28 2.98 13.79
CA ASP A 140 -8.99 3.30 15.02
C ASP A 140 -8.77 4.76 15.38
N GLU A 141 -9.78 5.40 15.92
CA GLU A 141 -9.71 6.78 16.39
C GLU A 141 -8.72 6.93 17.54
N ASP A 142 -8.62 5.89 18.40
CA ASP A 142 -7.64 5.85 19.49
C ASP A 142 -6.24 5.56 18.91
N PRO A 143 -5.30 6.51 19.04
CA PRO A 143 -3.95 6.30 18.48
C PRO A 143 -3.24 5.06 19.00
N ALA A 144 -3.43 4.72 20.29
CA ALA A 144 -2.80 3.54 20.87
C ALA A 144 -3.27 2.26 20.20
N ILE A 145 -4.58 2.14 19.96
CA ILE A 145 -5.16 0.98 19.29
C ILE A 145 -4.71 0.92 17.84
N TYR A 146 -4.74 2.06 17.16
CA TYR A 146 -4.32 2.14 15.76
C TYR A 146 -2.85 1.74 15.59
N ILE A 147 -1.97 2.25 16.45
CA ILE A 147 -0.54 1.92 16.42
C ILE A 147 -0.35 0.41 16.65
N ALA A 148 -1.03 -0.16 17.65
CA ALA A 148 -0.96 -1.60 17.90
C ALA A 148 -1.39 -2.40 16.68
N ASN A 149 -2.50 -2.03 16.04
CA ASN A 149 -2.99 -2.69 14.83
C ASN A 149 -2.02 -2.56 13.67
N SER A 150 -1.36 -1.40 13.54
CA SER A 150 -0.43 -1.12 12.44
C SER A 150 0.80 -2.01 12.46
N LEU A 151 1.15 -2.58 13.60
CA LEU A 151 2.30 -3.47 13.74
C LEU A 151 1.98 -4.93 13.38
N SER A 152 0.74 -5.20 12.97
CA SER A 152 0.36 -6.50 12.41
C SER A 152 1.42 -6.99 11.40
N PRO A 153 1.79 -8.29 11.40
CA PRO A 153 1.18 -9.38 12.17
C PRO A 153 1.72 -9.54 13.61
N ALA A 154 2.58 -8.64 14.08
CA ALA A 154 3.11 -8.73 15.44
C ALA A 154 2.03 -8.41 16.47
N LYS A 155 2.08 -9.11 17.59
CA LYS A 155 1.18 -8.89 18.74
C LYS A 155 1.84 -7.96 19.72
N VAL A 156 1.07 -7.01 20.25
CA VAL A 156 1.54 -5.92 21.12
C VAL A 156 0.95 -6.11 22.52
N ILE A 157 1.77 -5.89 23.54
CA ILE A 157 1.33 -5.92 24.94
C ILE A 157 0.71 -4.58 25.34
N SER A 158 1.42 -3.47 25.08
CA SER A 158 0.98 -2.14 25.47
C SER A 158 1.52 -1.06 24.53
N VAL A 159 0.80 0.05 24.47
CA VAL A 159 1.21 1.23 23.71
C VAL A 159 0.95 2.46 24.57
N ASP A 160 2.01 3.22 24.83
CA ASP A 160 1.93 4.53 25.49
C ASP A 160 2.15 5.61 24.43
N VAL A 161 1.24 6.57 24.35
CA VAL A 161 1.30 7.62 23.33
C VAL A 161 1.50 9.00 23.98
N SER A 162 2.27 9.85 23.31
CA SER A 162 2.35 11.27 23.57
C SER A 162 1.78 12.01 22.37
N GLU A 163 0.57 12.53 22.51
CA GLU A 163 -0.10 13.25 21.41
C GLU A 163 0.62 14.56 21.07
N GLU A 164 1.21 15.19 22.07
CA GLU A 164 1.97 16.42 21.90
C GLU A 164 3.18 16.21 20.98
N GLU A 165 3.93 15.14 21.21
CA GLU A 165 5.14 14.85 20.45
C GLU A 165 4.87 13.96 19.23
N LYS A 166 3.66 13.43 19.09
CA LYS A 166 3.33 12.43 18.06
C LYS A 166 4.27 11.23 18.11
N SER A 167 4.57 10.79 19.32
CA SER A 167 5.46 9.66 19.58
C SER A 167 4.76 8.58 20.40
N SER A 168 5.23 7.36 20.26
CA SER A 168 4.68 6.22 20.97
C SER A 168 5.77 5.28 21.44
N TYR A 169 5.48 4.60 22.55
CA TYR A 169 6.33 3.60 23.13
C TYR A 169 5.56 2.27 23.17
N VAL A 170 6.03 1.29 22.43
CA VAL A 170 5.35 0.03 22.25
C VAL A 170 6.12 -1.09 22.91
N VAL A 171 5.43 -1.90 23.70
CA VAL A 171 5.99 -3.09 24.34
C VAL A 171 5.40 -4.33 23.71
N VAL A 172 6.27 -5.25 23.29
CA VAL A 172 5.89 -6.53 22.70
C VAL A 172 6.49 -7.68 23.50
N PRO A 173 5.90 -8.90 23.43
CA PRO A 173 6.57 -10.08 23.99
C PRO A 173 7.92 -10.28 23.32
N ASP A 174 8.89 -10.82 24.08
CA ASP A 174 10.26 -11.04 23.57
C ASP A 174 10.29 -11.77 22.24
N TYR A 175 9.46 -12.80 22.07
CA TYR A 175 9.40 -13.59 20.84
C TYR A 175 8.76 -12.85 19.65
N GLN A 176 8.12 -11.70 19.89
CA GLN A 176 7.50 -10.89 18.85
C GLN A 176 8.37 -9.71 18.39
N LEU A 177 9.47 -9.44 19.09
CA LEU A 177 10.29 -8.24 18.80
C LEU A 177 10.78 -8.21 17.35
N SER A 178 11.35 -9.29 16.87
CA SER A 178 11.85 -9.37 15.49
C SER A 178 10.75 -9.18 14.47
N LEU A 179 9.57 -9.75 14.74
CA LEU A 179 8.41 -9.62 13.84
C LEU A 179 7.87 -8.18 13.84
N ALA A 180 7.80 -7.54 15.01
CA ALA A 180 7.32 -6.17 15.14
C ALA A 180 8.22 -5.17 14.39
N ILE A 181 9.52 -5.33 14.51
CA ILE A 181 10.50 -4.49 13.81
C ILE A 181 10.53 -4.83 12.31
N GLY A 182 10.55 -6.12 12.02
CA GLY A 182 10.62 -6.64 10.65
C GLY A 182 12.03 -6.62 10.09
N LYS A 183 12.21 -7.30 8.96
CA LYS A 183 13.48 -7.35 8.24
C LYS A 183 13.88 -5.94 7.82
N ALA A 184 15.10 -5.54 8.18
CA ALA A 184 15.64 -4.20 7.91
C ALA A 184 14.74 -3.07 8.46
N GLY A 185 13.97 -3.33 9.51
CA GLY A 185 13.07 -2.35 10.12
C GLY A 185 11.81 -2.07 9.33
N GLN A 186 11.51 -2.86 8.32
CA GLN A 186 10.41 -2.60 7.38
C GLN A 186 9.05 -2.52 8.04
N ASN A 187 8.72 -3.45 8.94
CA ASN A 187 7.41 -3.46 9.56
C ASN A 187 7.18 -2.21 10.42
N ALA A 188 8.15 -1.85 11.25
CA ALA A 188 8.09 -0.65 12.07
C ALA A 188 8.05 0.62 11.22
N ARG A 189 8.86 0.68 10.18
CA ARG A 189 8.91 1.84 9.27
C ARG A 189 7.58 2.06 8.55
N LEU A 190 6.98 1.00 8.03
CA LEU A 190 5.67 1.09 7.37
C LEU A 190 4.57 1.49 8.35
N ALA A 191 4.59 0.93 9.57
CA ALA A 191 3.63 1.29 10.61
C ALA A 191 3.73 2.77 10.99
N ALA A 192 4.95 3.29 11.12
CA ALA A 192 5.17 4.71 11.43
C ALA A 192 4.65 5.62 10.33
N LYS A 193 4.89 5.27 9.06
CA LYS A 193 4.37 6.03 7.92
C LYS A 193 2.85 5.96 7.82
N LEU A 194 2.29 4.77 8.04
CA LEU A 194 0.85 4.54 7.96
C LEU A 194 0.09 5.36 8.99
N THR A 195 0.57 5.38 10.23
CA THR A 195 -0.09 6.05 11.35
C THR A 195 0.31 7.51 11.50
N ASN A 196 1.42 7.92 10.90
CA ASN A 196 2.03 9.23 11.08
C ASN A 196 2.46 9.50 12.53
N TRP A 197 2.93 8.44 13.19
CA TRP A 197 3.45 8.50 14.55
C TRP A 197 4.86 7.94 14.58
N LYS A 198 5.70 8.49 15.46
CA LYS A 198 6.98 7.86 15.79
C LYS A 198 6.69 6.66 16.67
N ILE A 199 7.29 5.52 16.35
CA ILE A 199 7.06 4.26 17.06
C ILE A 199 8.38 3.72 17.58
N ASP A 200 8.52 3.65 18.89
CA ASP A 200 9.66 3.03 19.57
C ASP A 200 9.21 1.68 20.13
N ILE A 201 9.82 0.60 19.68
CA ILE A 201 9.42 -0.77 20.01
C ILE A 201 10.45 -1.40 20.92
N LYS A 202 10.00 -1.96 22.02
CA LYS A 202 10.84 -2.70 22.96
C LYS A 202 10.18 -4.01 23.36
N SER A 203 11.01 -5.00 23.68
CA SER A 203 10.50 -6.24 24.28
C SER A 203 10.21 -6.00 25.77
N GLU A 204 9.37 -6.87 26.34
CA GLU A 204 8.95 -6.74 27.74
C GLU A 204 10.09 -6.89 28.75
N THR A 205 11.20 -7.52 28.38
CA THR A 205 12.37 -7.70 29.26
C THR A 205 13.44 -6.61 29.08
N GLN A 206 13.22 -5.68 28.17
CA GLN A 206 14.15 -4.55 27.95
C GLN A 206 13.90 -3.36 28.84
#